data_f3acfa9a6146970387e3b261d95109dc
#
_entry.id   f3acfa9a6146970387e3b261d95109dc
#
_cell.length_a   1.000
_cell.length_b   1.000
_cell.length_c   1.000
_cell.angle_alpha   90.00
_cell.angle_beta   90.00
_cell.angle_gamma   90.00
#
_symmetry.space_group_name_H-M   'P 1'
#
loop_
_entity.id
_entity.type
_entity.pdbx_description
1 polymer ?
#
loop_
_entity_poly.entity_id
_entity_poly.type
_entity_poly.pdbx_seq_one_letter_code
_entity_poly.pdbx_strand_id
1 'polypeptide(L)'
;MTEGAPGPVQGPAPGETPDRAGEPMGKAVVFALAAAAGLTVANIYYNQPMLGLMERGLSGHAVTYVPTVTQLGYAAGLLVLVPLGDLVERKRLIVLQCLALTFALALVAAAPSAGLVLCASLVVGLLASVAQQIVPFAANLAPDDRRGAVVGTVMAGLLCGILLSRTLAGIVAGLLGWREMFWLAVPLALATTGLMALMLPRSRPRPTDMSYGGLLASLWSLWREFPALRRAAYVQCCQFGVFSVFWTILALRLEEPRFGLGPEAAGLFGILGAAGVLAAPIAGRIADRRGPRRVIVMASVLTLASWLVFALWQSIAGLVVGIVVMDFAVQASQVSNQSIIYALRPEARSRINTVYMAIMFLAGAACSGTATAVWHGWGWSGVTVLGIAISVLGVALQGLRRG
;
A
#
# COMPACT_ATOMS: atom_id res chain seq x y z
N MET A 1 -3.71 -42.27 55.88
CA MET A 1 -4.26 -41.70 54.64
C MET A 1 -5.18 -40.55 55.04
N THR A 2 -4.66 -39.33 54.98
CA THR A 2 -5.46 -38.10 55.26
C THR A 2 -5.30 -37.21 54.06
N GLU A 3 -6.39 -37.16 53.30
CA GLU A 3 -6.53 -36.23 52.16
C GLU A 3 -6.51 -34.77 52.65
N GLY A 4 -5.55 -34.00 52.14
CA GLY A 4 -5.47 -32.56 52.38
C GLY A 4 -6.51 -31.83 51.56
N ALA A 5 -7.35 -31.06 52.21
CA ALA A 5 -8.32 -30.15 51.59
C ALA A 5 -7.60 -29.07 50.75
N PRO A 6 -8.15 -28.67 49.56
CA PRO A 6 -7.59 -27.59 48.80
C PRO A 6 -7.79 -26.24 49.51
N GLY A 7 -6.70 -25.47 49.62
CA GLY A 7 -6.73 -24.12 50.21
C GLY A 7 -7.61 -23.14 49.41
N PRO A 8 -8.07 -22.03 50.04
CA PRO A 8 -8.95 -21.08 49.41
C PRO A 8 -8.28 -20.37 48.26
N VAL A 9 -8.97 -20.32 47.09
CA VAL A 9 -8.60 -19.54 45.92
C VAL A 9 -8.61 -18.06 46.31
N GLN A 10 -7.45 -17.43 46.36
CA GLN A 10 -7.31 -16.01 46.61
C GLN A 10 -7.93 -15.26 45.40
N GLY A 11 -8.99 -14.51 45.66
CA GLY A 11 -9.57 -13.59 44.70
C GLY A 11 -8.59 -12.45 44.36
N PRO A 12 -8.78 -11.79 43.20
CA PRO A 12 -7.90 -10.70 42.76
C PRO A 12 -7.88 -9.56 43.76
N ALA A 13 -6.70 -8.94 43.93
CA ALA A 13 -6.50 -7.81 44.83
C ALA A 13 -7.36 -6.61 44.48
N PRO A 14 -7.88 -5.84 45.50
CA PRO A 14 -8.67 -4.64 45.22
C PRO A 14 -7.83 -3.56 44.53
N GLY A 15 -8.08 -3.29 43.23
CA GLY A 15 -7.36 -2.31 42.43
C GLY A 15 -6.89 -2.81 41.05
N GLU A 16 -6.93 -4.11 40.78
CA GLU A 16 -6.74 -4.62 39.44
C GLU A 16 -8.05 -4.45 38.65
N THR A 17 -8.08 -3.43 37.79
CA THR A 17 -9.08 -3.39 36.72
C THR A 17 -8.93 -4.66 35.89
N PRO A 18 -10.02 -5.43 35.69
CA PRO A 18 -9.94 -6.68 34.93
C PRO A 18 -9.32 -6.39 33.58
N ASP A 19 -8.27 -7.14 33.28
CA ASP A 19 -7.62 -7.14 31.97
C ASP A 19 -8.73 -7.46 30.95
N ARG A 20 -9.10 -6.48 30.09
CA ARG A 20 -10.13 -6.64 29.05
C ARG A 20 -9.70 -7.59 27.92
N ALA A 21 -8.83 -8.53 28.23
CA ALA A 21 -8.39 -9.60 27.36
C ALA A 21 -9.44 -10.69 27.19
N GLY A 22 -10.65 -10.32 26.79
CA GLY A 22 -11.74 -11.28 26.60
C GLY A 22 -13.05 -10.66 26.09
N GLU A 23 -13.15 -9.34 26.07
CA GLU A 23 -14.31 -8.72 25.42
C GLU A 23 -14.17 -8.83 23.89
N PRO A 24 -15.19 -9.33 23.17
CA PRO A 24 -15.16 -9.42 21.73
C PRO A 24 -14.95 -8.02 21.15
N MET A 25 -13.92 -7.86 20.31
CA MET A 25 -13.65 -6.58 19.63
C MET A 25 -14.93 -6.08 18.96
N GLY A 26 -15.47 -4.95 19.42
CA GLY A 26 -16.72 -4.40 18.93
C GLY A 26 -16.65 -4.10 17.44
N LYS A 27 -17.74 -4.31 16.70
CA LYS A 27 -17.83 -4.02 15.26
C LYS A 27 -17.40 -2.58 14.93
N ALA A 28 -17.63 -1.62 15.84
CA ALA A 28 -17.21 -0.23 15.70
C ALA A 28 -15.70 -0.08 15.62
N VAL A 29 -14.93 -0.82 16.42
CA VAL A 29 -13.47 -0.79 16.41
C VAL A 29 -12.92 -1.38 15.09
N VAL A 30 -13.51 -2.48 14.61
CA VAL A 30 -13.13 -3.09 13.32
C VAL A 30 -13.37 -2.11 12.17
N PHE A 31 -14.54 -1.46 12.16
CA PHE A 31 -14.86 -0.45 11.15
C PHE A 31 -13.93 0.76 11.24
N ALA A 32 -13.62 1.24 12.44
CA ALA A 32 -12.67 2.33 12.66
C ALA A 32 -11.27 2.00 12.12
N LEU A 33 -10.77 0.77 12.36
CA LEU A 33 -9.50 0.30 11.83
C LEU A 33 -9.52 0.19 10.29
N ALA A 34 -10.63 -0.30 9.72
CA ALA A 34 -10.80 -0.38 8.27
C ALA A 34 -10.81 1.02 7.61
N ALA A 35 -11.57 1.95 8.19
CA ALA A 35 -11.63 3.34 7.72
C ALA A 35 -10.26 4.03 7.84
N ALA A 36 -9.57 3.87 8.98
CA ALA A 36 -8.25 4.44 9.19
C ALA A 36 -7.20 3.87 8.23
N ALA A 37 -7.20 2.56 7.98
CA ALA A 37 -6.31 1.93 7.00
C ALA A 37 -6.54 2.49 5.59
N GLY A 38 -7.81 2.65 5.19
CA GLY A 38 -8.18 3.23 3.91
C GLY A 38 -7.80 4.70 3.78
N LEU A 39 -8.15 5.53 4.77
CA LEU A 39 -7.87 6.97 4.76
C LEU A 39 -6.37 7.27 4.81
N THR A 40 -5.58 6.47 5.53
CA THR A 40 -4.14 6.68 5.60
C THR A 40 -3.42 6.26 4.32
N VAL A 41 -3.76 5.10 3.74
CA VAL A 41 -3.15 4.65 2.47
C VAL A 41 -3.55 5.52 1.29
N ALA A 42 -4.74 6.12 1.31
CA ALA A 42 -5.24 7.00 0.26
C ALA A 42 -4.26 8.15 -0.07
N ASN A 43 -3.53 8.63 0.94
CA ASN A 43 -2.62 9.79 0.80
C ASN A 43 -1.45 9.57 -0.17
N ILE A 44 -1.05 8.32 -0.42
CA ILE A 44 0.01 8.03 -1.39
C ILE A 44 -0.48 8.02 -2.85
N TYR A 45 -1.78 8.06 -3.06
CA TYR A 45 -2.40 7.97 -4.39
C TYR A 45 -3.11 9.24 -4.86
N TYR A 46 -3.37 10.23 -3.97
CA TYR A 46 -4.04 11.47 -4.34
C TYR A 46 -3.33 12.25 -5.46
N ASN A 47 -2.00 12.22 -5.47
CA ASN A 47 -1.20 12.97 -6.45
C ASN A 47 -1.37 12.46 -7.89
N GLN A 48 -1.70 11.18 -8.11
CA GLN A 48 -1.68 10.55 -9.43
C GLN A 48 -2.65 11.19 -10.44
N PRO A 49 -3.96 11.39 -10.17
CA PRO A 49 -4.88 11.96 -11.14
C PRO A 49 -4.70 13.45 -11.40
N MET A 50 -4.01 14.18 -10.50
CA MET A 50 -3.86 15.63 -10.60
C MET A 50 -2.45 16.10 -10.98
N LEU A 51 -1.61 15.16 -11.47
CA LEU A 51 -0.20 15.42 -11.75
C LEU A 51 -0.01 16.52 -12.79
N GLY A 52 -0.81 16.57 -13.85
CA GLY A 52 -0.76 17.62 -14.86
C GLY A 52 -1.19 19.00 -14.32
N LEU A 53 -2.20 19.05 -13.42
CA LEU A 53 -2.54 20.30 -12.72
C LEU A 53 -1.40 20.81 -11.85
N MET A 54 -0.71 19.91 -11.16
CA MET A 54 0.44 20.25 -10.33
C MET A 54 1.60 20.79 -11.17
N GLU A 55 1.84 20.19 -12.35
CA GLU A 55 2.87 20.62 -13.29
C GLU A 55 2.59 22.03 -13.83
N ARG A 56 1.34 22.32 -14.18
CA ARG A 56 0.94 23.67 -14.62
C ARG A 56 0.97 24.71 -13.49
N GLY A 57 0.66 24.29 -12.28
CA GLY A 57 0.61 25.18 -11.10
C GLY A 57 1.95 25.51 -10.47
N LEU A 58 2.99 24.73 -10.75
CA LEU A 58 4.33 24.87 -10.20
C LEU A 58 5.33 24.83 -11.35
N SER A 59 6.10 25.87 -11.52
CA SER A 59 7.03 26.00 -12.65
C SER A 59 8.00 24.81 -12.76
N GLY A 60 7.97 24.13 -13.90
CA GLY A 60 8.92 23.06 -14.26
C GLY A 60 8.44 21.63 -13.98
N HIS A 61 9.07 20.67 -14.67
CA HIS A 61 8.70 19.25 -14.64
C HIS A 61 9.04 18.51 -13.34
N ALA A 62 9.73 19.16 -12.39
CA ALA A 62 10.16 18.49 -11.16
C ALA A 62 8.99 17.91 -10.34
N VAL A 63 7.84 18.57 -10.35
CA VAL A 63 6.66 18.14 -9.58
C VAL A 63 6.07 16.81 -10.10
N THR A 64 6.35 16.42 -11.35
CA THR A 64 5.89 15.15 -11.91
C THR A 64 6.56 13.93 -11.24
N TYR A 65 7.60 14.16 -10.42
CA TYR A 65 8.21 13.14 -9.56
C TYR A 65 7.53 12.97 -8.19
N VAL A 66 6.44 13.66 -7.91
CA VAL A 66 5.68 13.50 -6.64
C VAL A 66 5.28 12.06 -6.36
N PRO A 67 4.74 11.27 -7.32
CA PRO A 67 4.45 9.86 -7.07
C PRO A 67 5.69 9.04 -6.72
N THR A 68 6.82 9.34 -7.33
CA THR A 68 8.12 8.69 -7.08
C THR A 68 8.59 8.93 -5.65
N VAL A 69 8.66 10.19 -5.21
CA VAL A 69 9.15 10.52 -3.86
C VAL A 69 8.17 10.06 -2.78
N THR A 70 6.86 10.08 -3.05
CA THR A 70 5.85 9.57 -2.13
C THR A 70 6.01 8.06 -1.91
N GLN A 71 6.22 7.28 -2.98
CA GLN A 71 6.47 5.84 -2.88
C GLN A 71 7.81 5.55 -2.20
N LEU A 72 8.85 6.35 -2.46
CA LEU A 72 10.14 6.24 -1.78
C LEU A 72 10.00 6.49 -0.27
N GLY A 73 9.26 7.54 0.10
CA GLY A 73 8.92 7.82 1.49
C GLY A 73 8.18 6.65 2.14
N TYR A 74 7.20 6.08 1.44
CA TYR A 74 6.44 4.93 1.94
C TYR A 74 7.32 3.71 2.18
N ALA A 75 8.23 3.40 1.25
CA ALA A 75 9.20 2.32 1.42
C ALA A 75 10.12 2.57 2.63
N ALA A 76 10.60 3.82 2.81
CA ALA A 76 11.40 4.20 3.99
C ALA A 76 10.59 4.03 5.29
N GLY A 77 9.31 4.45 5.29
CA GLY A 77 8.40 4.27 6.43
C GLY A 77 8.17 2.79 6.79
N LEU A 78 8.06 1.91 5.79
CA LEU A 78 7.97 0.47 6.00
C LEU A 78 9.22 -0.08 6.70
N LEU A 79 10.41 0.37 6.31
CA LEU A 79 11.66 -0.12 6.89
C LEU A 79 11.96 0.48 8.27
N VAL A 80 11.55 1.73 8.51
CA VAL A 80 11.91 2.47 9.73
C VAL A 80 10.78 2.46 10.74
N LEU A 81 9.55 2.82 10.35
CA LEU A 81 8.45 3.06 11.31
C LEU A 81 7.67 1.78 11.64
N VAL A 82 7.54 0.84 10.71
CA VAL A 82 6.79 -0.39 10.98
C VAL A 82 7.49 -1.27 12.03
N PRO A 83 8.80 -1.52 11.98
CA PRO A 83 9.50 -2.27 13.03
C PRO A 83 9.48 -1.58 14.40
N LEU A 84 9.43 -0.24 14.43
CA LEU A 84 9.34 0.52 15.67
C LEU A 84 8.08 0.16 16.47
N GLY A 85 7.00 -0.25 15.80
CA GLY A 85 5.76 -0.73 16.44
C GLY A 85 5.91 -2.03 17.25
N ASP A 86 7.04 -2.74 17.15
CA ASP A 86 7.35 -3.89 18.00
C ASP A 86 8.03 -3.48 19.32
N LEU A 87 8.60 -2.26 19.39
CA LEU A 87 9.33 -1.74 20.56
C LEU A 87 8.54 -0.75 21.39
N VAL A 88 7.63 0.02 20.75
CA VAL A 88 6.86 1.06 21.42
C VAL A 88 5.37 0.71 21.45
N GLU A 89 4.62 1.42 22.29
CA GLU A 89 3.17 1.25 22.31
C GLU A 89 2.56 1.59 20.95
N ARG A 90 1.96 0.58 20.31
CA ARG A 90 1.45 0.71 18.92
C ARG A 90 0.37 1.78 18.77
N LYS A 91 -0.54 1.91 19.75
CA LYS A 91 -1.55 2.97 19.74
C LYS A 91 -0.90 4.35 19.66
N ARG A 92 0.08 4.62 20.55
CA ARG A 92 0.78 5.90 20.58
C ARG A 92 1.50 6.17 19.27
N LEU A 93 2.18 5.16 18.72
CA LEU A 93 2.90 5.28 17.45
C LEU A 93 1.94 5.60 16.30
N ILE A 94 0.82 4.87 16.17
CA ILE A 94 -0.20 5.09 15.12
C ILE A 94 -0.78 6.51 15.23
N VAL A 95 -1.18 6.94 16.43
CA VAL A 95 -1.77 8.27 16.65
C VAL A 95 -0.79 9.38 16.32
N LEU A 96 0.46 9.27 16.77
CA LEU A 96 1.50 10.26 16.46
C LEU A 96 1.83 10.32 14.97
N GLN A 97 1.87 9.18 14.27
CA GLN A 97 2.07 9.15 12.83
C GLN A 97 0.89 9.77 12.07
N CYS A 98 -0.37 9.49 12.45
CA CYS A 98 -1.54 10.12 11.84
C CYS A 98 -1.55 11.64 12.08
N LEU A 99 -1.17 12.09 13.27
CA LEU A 99 -1.06 13.51 13.57
C LEU A 99 0.04 14.19 12.74
N ALA A 100 1.22 13.57 12.67
CA ALA A 100 2.31 14.07 11.85
C ALA A 100 1.94 14.10 10.35
N LEU A 101 1.19 13.08 9.88
CA LEU A 101 0.65 13.03 8.52
C LEU A 101 -0.26 14.23 8.23
N THR A 102 -1.10 14.64 9.19
CA THR A 102 -1.95 15.82 9.07
C THR A 102 -1.11 17.08 8.78
N PHE A 103 -0.01 17.28 9.52
CA PHE A 103 0.90 18.43 9.29
C PHE A 103 1.64 18.32 7.95
N ALA A 104 2.07 17.12 7.55
CA ALA A 104 2.73 16.92 6.27
C ALA A 104 1.79 17.22 5.08
N LEU A 105 0.51 16.86 5.18
CA LEU A 105 -0.50 17.19 4.17
C LEU A 105 -0.76 18.69 4.09
N ALA A 106 -0.86 19.39 5.23
CA ALA A 106 -0.99 20.84 5.25
C ALA A 106 0.25 21.52 4.61
N LEU A 107 1.44 20.97 4.83
CA LEU A 107 2.67 21.46 4.21
C LEU A 107 2.65 21.27 2.68
N VAL A 108 2.16 20.15 2.15
CA VAL A 108 1.99 19.95 0.71
C VAL A 108 0.99 20.97 0.15
N ALA A 109 -0.17 21.15 0.81
CA ALA A 109 -1.21 22.07 0.38
C ALA A 109 -0.74 23.54 0.32
N ALA A 110 0.06 23.97 1.31
CA ALA A 110 0.58 25.32 1.44
C ALA A 110 1.89 25.57 0.65
N ALA A 111 2.52 24.52 0.09
CA ALA A 111 3.84 24.62 -0.51
C ALA A 111 3.88 25.56 -1.73
N PRO A 112 4.75 26.60 -1.75
CA PRO A 112 4.86 27.56 -2.85
C PRO A 112 5.75 27.07 -3.99
N SER A 113 6.52 25.99 -3.80
CA SER A 113 7.51 25.55 -4.78
C SER A 113 7.48 24.03 -4.98
N ALA A 114 7.87 23.56 -6.17
CA ALA A 114 7.98 22.14 -6.49
C ALA A 114 8.92 21.38 -5.53
N GLY A 115 10.05 21.99 -5.13
CA GLY A 115 10.99 21.38 -4.20
C GLY A 115 10.36 21.11 -2.83
N LEU A 116 9.59 22.07 -2.28
CA LEU A 116 8.89 21.87 -1.01
C LEU A 116 7.77 20.84 -1.13
N VAL A 117 7.04 20.82 -2.25
CA VAL A 117 6.03 19.77 -2.53
C VAL A 117 6.68 18.39 -2.54
N LEU A 118 7.84 18.22 -3.20
CA LEU A 118 8.57 16.95 -3.23
C LEU A 118 9.03 16.52 -1.83
N CYS A 119 9.65 17.42 -1.07
CA CYS A 119 10.08 17.12 0.30
C CYS A 119 8.89 16.75 1.22
N ALA A 120 7.82 17.53 1.16
CA ALA A 120 6.62 17.26 1.96
C ALA A 120 5.93 15.94 1.52
N SER A 121 5.89 15.64 0.23
CA SER A 121 5.33 14.39 -0.30
C SER A 121 6.16 13.15 0.10
N LEU A 122 7.48 13.28 0.21
CA LEU A 122 8.34 12.23 0.80
C LEU A 122 7.91 11.93 2.24
N VAL A 123 7.67 12.98 3.04
CA VAL A 123 7.23 12.85 4.44
C VAL A 123 5.82 12.27 4.51
N VAL A 124 4.89 12.70 3.63
CA VAL A 124 3.56 12.11 3.52
C VAL A 124 3.66 10.61 3.25
N GLY A 125 4.49 10.20 2.29
CA GLY A 125 4.72 8.79 2.00
C GLY A 125 5.24 8.02 3.22
N LEU A 126 6.27 8.53 3.88
CA LEU A 126 6.87 7.93 5.07
C LEU A 126 5.82 7.71 6.18
N LEU A 127 4.99 8.72 6.46
CA LEU A 127 4.00 8.67 7.52
C LEU A 127 2.76 7.83 7.13
N ALA A 128 2.36 7.81 5.87
CA ALA A 128 1.25 7.00 5.38
C ALA A 128 1.51 5.47 5.51
N SER A 129 2.76 5.06 5.74
CA SER A 129 3.11 3.67 6.08
C SER A 129 2.41 3.15 7.34
N VAL A 130 1.81 4.04 8.15
CA VAL A 130 0.95 3.68 9.29
C VAL A 130 -0.17 2.71 8.90
N ALA A 131 -0.67 2.76 7.68
CA ALA A 131 -1.65 1.80 7.15
C ALA A 131 -1.18 0.34 7.31
N GLN A 132 0.11 0.08 7.15
CA GLN A 132 0.71 -1.26 7.29
C GLN A 132 0.92 -1.69 8.75
N GLN A 133 0.78 -0.78 9.71
CA GLN A 133 0.77 -1.10 11.14
C GLN A 133 -0.65 -1.43 11.64
N ILE A 134 -1.67 -0.81 11.03
CA ILE A 134 -3.07 -1.01 11.40
C ILE A 134 -3.52 -2.45 11.16
N VAL A 135 -3.14 -3.06 10.04
CA VAL A 135 -3.54 -4.44 9.68
C VAL A 135 -3.01 -5.48 10.69
N PRO A 136 -1.71 -5.55 11.00
CA PRO A 136 -1.21 -6.46 12.04
C PRO A 136 -1.76 -6.14 13.44
N PHE A 137 -2.01 -4.87 13.72
CA PHE A 137 -2.61 -4.46 14.99
C PHE A 137 -4.04 -5.02 15.14
N ALA A 138 -4.86 -4.91 14.09
CA ALA A 138 -6.19 -5.50 14.04
C ALA A 138 -6.15 -7.02 14.21
N ALA A 139 -5.19 -7.69 13.55
CA ALA A 139 -4.99 -9.13 13.68
C ALA A 139 -4.63 -9.58 15.11
N ASN A 140 -3.87 -8.75 15.84
CA ASN A 140 -3.47 -9.03 17.22
C ASN A 140 -4.59 -8.78 18.25
N LEU A 141 -5.54 -7.89 17.94
CA LEU A 141 -6.70 -7.60 18.79
C LEU A 141 -7.86 -8.58 18.56
N ALA A 142 -7.86 -9.25 17.42
CA ALA A 142 -8.96 -10.13 17.04
C ALA A 142 -8.87 -11.47 17.76
N PRO A 143 -10.00 -12.02 18.28
CA PRO A 143 -10.09 -13.39 18.73
C PRO A 143 -9.69 -14.38 17.63
N ASP A 144 -9.12 -15.54 17.99
CA ASP A 144 -8.57 -16.50 17.04
C ASP A 144 -9.61 -17.01 16.03
N ASP A 145 -10.85 -17.22 16.47
CA ASP A 145 -12.00 -17.66 15.66
C ASP A 145 -12.47 -16.62 14.64
N ARG A 146 -12.20 -15.31 14.87
CA ARG A 146 -12.64 -14.19 14.03
C ARG A 146 -11.50 -13.42 13.36
N ARG A 147 -10.25 -13.79 13.62
CA ARG A 147 -9.06 -13.08 13.11
C ARG A 147 -9.10 -12.89 11.59
N GLY A 148 -9.47 -13.93 10.84
CA GLY A 148 -9.58 -13.86 9.38
C GLY A 148 -10.63 -12.85 8.91
N ALA A 149 -11.80 -12.81 9.54
CA ALA A 149 -12.86 -11.89 9.19
C ALA A 149 -12.49 -10.42 9.51
N VAL A 150 -11.84 -10.19 10.66
CA VAL A 150 -11.38 -8.85 11.06
C VAL A 150 -10.31 -8.34 10.10
N VAL A 151 -9.28 -9.14 9.83
CA VAL A 151 -8.22 -8.78 8.88
C VAL A 151 -8.81 -8.54 7.48
N GLY A 152 -9.73 -9.40 7.03
CA GLY A 152 -10.43 -9.23 5.76
C GLY A 152 -11.18 -7.90 5.66
N THR A 153 -11.88 -7.50 6.74
CA THR A 153 -12.60 -6.21 6.78
C THR A 153 -11.64 -5.02 6.73
N VAL A 154 -10.53 -5.06 7.47
CA VAL A 154 -9.53 -3.98 7.46
C VAL A 154 -8.84 -3.88 6.10
N MET A 155 -8.51 -5.01 5.49
CA MET A 155 -7.95 -5.06 4.13
C MET A 155 -8.93 -4.54 3.08
N ALA A 156 -10.22 -4.86 3.20
CA ALA A 156 -11.25 -4.29 2.33
C ALA A 156 -11.30 -2.77 2.46
N GLY A 157 -11.24 -2.22 3.69
CA GLY A 157 -11.14 -0.78 3.92
C GLY A 157 -9.91 -0.16 3.27
N LEU A 158 -8.75 -0.80 3.39
CA LEU A 158 -7.51 -0.37 2.75
C LEU A 158 -7.64 -0.34 1.23
N LEU A 159 -8.17 -1.39 0.62
CA LEU A 159 -8.38 -1.46 -0.84
C LEU A 159 -9.40 -0.43 -1.33
N CYS A 160 -10.51 -0.24 -0.60
CA CYS A 160 -11.46 0.83 -0.89
C CYS A 160 -10.80 2.21 -0.82
N GLY A 161 -9.91 2.45 0.17
CA GLY A 161 -9.15 3.69 0.27
C GLY A 161 -8.26 3.95 -0.94
N ILE A 162 -7.54 2.93 -1.41
CA ILE A 162 -6.72 3.02 -2.64
C ILE A 162 -7.58 3.37 -3.85
N LEU A 163 -8.73 2.74 -3.97
CA LEU A 163 -9.62 2.90 -5.11
C LEU A 163 -10.27 4.28 -5.14
N LEU A 164 -10.93 4.64 -4.03
CA LEU A 164 -11.69 5.88 -3.92
C LEU A 164 -10.79 7.12 -3.86
N SER A 165 -9.53 6.98 -3.42
CA SER A 165 -8.59 8.09 -3.34
C SER A 165 -8.36 8.77 -4.67
N ARG A 166 -8.18 8.00 -5.73
CA ARG A 166 -7.96 8.55 -7.08
C ARG A 166 -9.20 9.26 -7.61
N THR A 167 -10.38 8.65 -7.42
CA THR A 167 -11.65 9.24 -7.85
C THR A 167 -11.93 10.53 -7.11
N LEU A 168 -11.78 10.53 -5.78
CA LEU A 168 -11.96 11.72 -4.96
C LEU A 168 -10.97 12.83 -5.37
N ALA A 169 -9.69 12.48 -5.52
CA ALA A 169 -8.66 13.43 -5.88
C ALA A 169 -8.88 14.02 -7.28
N GLY A 170 -9.27 13.21 -8.26
CA GLY A 170 -9.57 13.67 -9.59
C GLY A 170 -10.75 14.65 -9.63
N ILE A 171 -11.85 14.33 -8.95
CA ILE A 171 -13.04 15.19 -8.87
C ILE A 171 -12.71 16.52 -8.16
N VAL A 172 -12.13 16.45 -6.96
CA VAL A 172 -11.82 17.65 -6.17
C VAL A 172 -10.81 18.52 -6.91
N ALA A 173 -9.77 17.93 -7.48
CA ALA A 173 -8.74 18.69 -8.18
C ALA A 173 -9.27 19.33 -9.47
N GLY A 174 -10.17 18.66 -10.19
CA GLY A 174 -10.78 19.22 -11.39
C GLY A 174 -11.74 20.38 -11.13
N LEU A 175 -12.48 20.32 -10.02
CA LEU A 175 -13.46 21.34 -9.67
C LEU A 175 -12.85 22.54 -8.92
N LEU A 176 -11.89 22.27 -8.02
CA LEU A 176 -11.40 23.27 -7.07
C LEU A 176 -9.90 23.55 -7.23
N GLY A 177 -9.11 22.53 -7.62
CA GLY A 177 -7.67 22.60 -7.74
C GLY A 177 -6.95 21.51 -6.95
N TRP A 178 -5.66 21.29 -7.26
CA TRP A 178 -4.89 20.22 -6.61
C TRP A 178 -4.55 20.53 -5.14
N ARG A 179 -4.40 21.80 -4.77
CA ARG A 179 -4.13 22.20 -3.36
C ARG A 179 -5.32 21.92 -2.47
N GLU A 180 -6.51 22.16 -2.96
CA GLU A 180 -7.79 21.95 -2.27
C GLU A 180 -8.01 20.48 -1.93
N MET A 181 -7.52 19.55 -2.76
CA MET A 181 -7.53 18.14 -2.42
C MET A 181 -6.64 17.85 -1.19
N PHE A 182 -5.46 18.44 -1.10
CA PHE A 182 -4.61 18.27 0.09
C PHE A 182 -5.19 19.00 1.30
N TRP A 183 -5.81 20.17 1.13
CA TRP A 183 -6.54 20.84 2.22
C TRP A 183 -7.72 20.00 2.71
N LEU A 184 -8.43 19.29 1.84
CA LEU A 184 -9.48 18.33 2.23
C LEU A 184 -8.89 17.12 2.97
N ALA A 185 -7.70 16.66 2.58
CA ALA A 185 -7.04 15.54 3.25
C ALA A 185 -6.63 15.87 4.70
N VAL A 186 -6.38 17.14 5.04
CA VAL A 186 -6.03 17.57 6.40
C VAL A 186 -7.12 17.22 7.43
N PRO A 187 -8.38 17.67 7.31
CA PRO A 187 -9.42 17.28 8.27
C PRO A 187 -9.71 15.79 8.27
N LEU A 188 -9.58 15.09 7.14
CA LEU A 188 -9.73 13.63 7.08
C LEU A 188 -8.63 12.92 7.89
N ALA A 189 -7.39 13.36 7.79
CA ALA A 189 -6.28 12.82 8.57
C ALA A 189 -6.42 13.17 10.07
N LEU A 190 -6.90 14.37 10.40
CA LEU A 190 -7.16 14.77 11.78
C LEU A 190 -8.32 13.95 12.39
N ALA A 191 -9.39 13.72 11.64
CA ALA A 191 -10.50 12.85 12.05
C ALA A 191 -10.00 11.40 12.26
N THR A 192 -9.14 10.91 11.37
CA THR A 192 -8.49 9.59 11.53
C THR A 192 -7.64 9.54 12.79
N THR A 193 -6.89 10.61 13.10
CA THR A 193 -6.09 10.72 14.33
C THR A 193 -6.99 10.64 15.56
N GLY A 194 -8.08 11.41 15.60
CA GLY A 194 -9.07 11.38 16.69
C GLY A 194 -9.73 10.01 16.83
N LEU A 195 -10.13 9.41 15.72
CA LEU A 195 -10.73 8.07 15.68
C LEU A 195 -9.78 7.02 16.28
N MET A 196 -8.51 7.04 15.90
CA MET A 196 -7.50 6.12 16.43
C MET A 196 -7.20 6.41 17.90
N ALA A 197 -7.12 7.66 18.30
CA ALA A 197 -6.91 8.03 19.70
C ALA A 197 -8.04 7.54 20.63
N LEU A 198 -9.29 7.61 20.16
CA LEU A 198 -10.46 7.23 20.95
C LEU A 198 -10.74 5.72 20.92
N MET A 199 -10.64 5.10 19.73
CA MET A 199 -11.10 3.74 19.53
C MET A 199 -10.04 2.66 19.81
N LEU A 200 -8.74 2.97 19.66
CA LEU A 200 -7.73 1.96 19.91
C LEU A 200 -7.52 1.71 21.39
N PRO A 201 -7.51 0.44 21.83
CA PRO A 201 -7.10 0.09 23.17
C PRO A 201 -5.60 0.33 23.34
N ARG A 202 -5.16 0.60 24.56
CA ARG A 202 -3.73 0.63 24.91
C ARG A 202 -3.15 -0.76 24.71
N SER A 203 -2.04 -0.85 23.99
CA SER A 203 -1.33 -2.11 23.80
C SER A 203 0.06 -2.00 24.41
N ARG A 204 0.35 -2.82 25.40
CA ARG A 204 1.71 -2.90 25.91
C ARG A 204 2.60 -3.54 24.85
N PRO A 205 3.82 -3.01 24.60
CA PRO A 205 4.79 -3.69 23.76
C PRO A 205 5.01 -5.11 24.30
N ARG A 206 5.12 -6.09 23.41
CA ARG A 206 5.56 -7.42 23.85
C ARG A 206 6.99 -7.29 24.35
N PRO A 207 7.32 -7.90 25.53
CA PRO A 207 8.70 -7.93 25.96
C PRO A 207 9.56 -8.52 24.85
N THR A 208 10.52 -7.78 24.38
CA THR A 208 11.50 -8.24 23.40
C THR A 208 12.88 -7.77 23.85
N ASP A 209 13.84 -8.67 23.87
CA ASP A 209 15.24 -8.35 24.18
C ASP A 209 15.97 -7.74 22.98
N MET A 210 15.25 -7.55 21.84
CA MET A 210 15.84 -7.01 20.62
C MET A 210 15.89 -5.48 20.67
N SER A 211 17.07 -4.92 20.42
CA SER A 211 17.24 -3.50 20.14
C SER A 211 16.65 -3.14 18.78
N TYR A 212 16.41 -1.83 18.55
CA TYR A 212 15.93 -1.36 17.25
C TYR A 212 16.89 -1.73 16.10
N GLY A 213 18.21 -1.60 16.31
CA GLY A 213 19.22 -2.07 15.37
C GLY A 213 19.15 -3.57 15.12
N GLY A 214 18.88 -4.37 16.15
CA GLY A 214 18.65 -5.81 16.04
C GLY A 214 17.42 -6.15 15.19
N LEU A 215 16.32 -5.39 15.33
CA LEU A 215 15.14 -5.55 14.48
C LEU A 215 15.46 -5.27 13.01
N LEU A 216 16.15 -4.16 12.71
CA LEU A 216 16.57 -3.83 11.35
C LEU A 216 17.53 -4.89 10.77
N ALA A 217 18.49 -5.36 11.57
CA ALA A 217 19.37 -6.45 11.18
C ALA A 217 18.60 -7.75 10.88
N SER A 218 17.51 -8.02 11.63
CA SER A 218 16.66 -9.18 11.39
C SER A 218 15.92 -9.12 10.04
N LEU A 219 15.56 -7.93 9.53
CA LEU A 219 14.99 -7.78 8.20
C LEU A 219 16.00 -8.19 7.12
N TRP A 220 17.25 -7.75 7.29
CA TRP A 220 18.33 -8.13 6.39
C TRP A 220 18.66 -9.61 6.44
N SER A 221 18.67 -10.23 7.66
CA SER A 221 18.89 -11.67 7.80
C SER A 221 17.81 -12.49 7.11
N LEU A 222 16.52 -12.11 7.26
CA LEU A 222 15.39 -12.76 6.57
C LEU A 222 15.53 -12.66 5.03
N TRP A 223 15.96 -11.50 4.53
CA TRP A 223 16.23 -11.34 3.09
C TRP A 223 17.33 -12.28 2.60
N ARG A 224 18.41 -12.46 3.37
CA ARG A 224 19.52 -13.35 2.99
C ARG A 224 19.13 -14.83 3.16
N GLU A 225 18.40 -15.17 4.19
CA GLU A 225 18.04 -16.54 4.56
C GLU A 225 17.07 -17.19 3.57
N PHE A 226 16.06 -16.43 3.08
CA PHE A 226 14.99 -17.01 2.26
C PHE A 226 15.10 -16.65 0.77
N PRO A 227 15.65 -17.55 -0.09
CA PRO A 227 15.64 -17.37 -1.54
C PRO A 227 14.23 -17.21 -2.13
N ALA A 228 13.22 -17.87 -1.51
CA ALA A 228 11.83 -17.76 -1.93
C ALA A 228 11.25 -16.35 -1.71
N LEU A 229 11.64 -15.67 -0.61
CA LEU A 229 11.29 -14.26 -0.38
C LEU A 229 11.88 -13.36 -1.45
N ARG A 230 13.17 -13.51 -1.76
CA ARG A 230 13.84 -12.72 -2.82
C ARG A 230 13.16 -12.89 -4.15
N ARG A 231 12.83 -14.13 -4.50
CA ARG A 231 12.16 -14.43 -5.77
C ARG A 231 10.76 -13.82 -5.84
N ALA A 232 9.95 -14.00 -4.80
CA ALA A 232 8.62 -13.40 -4.71
C ALA A 232 8.70 -11.88 -4.83
N ALA A 233 9.70 -11.25 -4.16
CA ALA A 233 9.92 -9.82 -4.22
C ALA A 233 10.32 -9.35 -5.64
N TYR A 234 11.27 -10.02 -6.32
CA TYR A 234 11.68 -9.62 -7.67
C TYR A 234 10.55 -9.71 -8.69
N VAL A 235 9.74 -10.76 -8.61
CA VAL A 235 8.56 -10.89 -9.46
C VAL A 235 7.58 -9.76 -9.19
N GLN A 236 7.32 -9.47 -7.92
CA GLN A 236 6.40 -8.40 -7.56
C GLN A 236 6.96 -7.01 -7.86
N CYS A 237 8.27 -6.82 -7.85
CA CYS A 237 8.92 -5.59 -8.34
C CYS A 237 8.57 -5.31 -9.79
N CYS A 238 8.60 -6.33 -10.66
CA CYS A 238 8.18 -6.17 -12.05
C CYS A 238 6.69 -5.83 -12.14
N GLN A 239 5.83 -6.56 -11.42
CA GLN A 239 4.38 -6.36 -11.43
C GLN A 239 3.97 -4.98 -10.91
N PHE A 240 4.46 -4.60 -9.73
CA PHE A 240 4.16 -3.31 -9.14
C PHE A 240 4.90 -2.15 -9.84
N GLY A 241 6.06 -2.42 -10.43
CA GLY A 241 6.78 -1.47 -11.25
C GLY A 241 5.97 -1.02 -12.46
N VAL A 242 5.44 -1.95 -13.26
CA VAL A 242 4.59 -1.60 -14.43
C VAL A 242 3.27 -0.97 -14.02
N PHE A 243 2.68 -1.38 -12.90
CA PHE A 243 1.53 -0.72 -12.30
C PHE A 243 1.86 0.75 -11.97
N SER A 244 3.02 1.00 -11.35
CA SER A 244 3.46 2.36 -11.00
C SER A 244 3.76 3.20 -12.24
N VAL A 245 4.38 2.62 -13.29
CA VAL A 245 4.58 3.28 -14.58
C VAL A 245 3.26 3.79 -15.14
N PHE A 246 2.26 2.92 -15.22
CA PHE A 246 0.98 3.25 -15.80
C PHE A 246 0.24 4.35 -15.02
N TRP A 247 0.07 4.14 -13.71
CA TRP A 247 -0.70 5.06 -12.87
C TRP A 247 -0.03 6.42 -12.67
N THR A 248 1.31 6.49 -12.79
CA THR A 248 2.04 7.77 -12.77
C THR A 248 1.77 8.59 -14.02
N ILE A 249 1.70 7.94 -15.18
CA ILE A 249 1.62 8.64 -16.47
C ILE A 249 0.18 8.83 -16.97
N LEU A 250 -0.78 8.08 -16.44
CA LEU A 250 -2.17 8.08 -16.93
C LEU A 250 -2.77 9.49 -17.04
N ALA A 251 -2.62 10.31 -15.98
CA ALA A 251 -3.18 11.67 -16.00
C ALA A 251 -2.58 12.52 -17.12
N LEU A 252 -1.25 12.50 -17.28
CA LEU A 252 -0.54 13.21 -18.35
C LEU A 252 -0.94 12.69 -19.74
N ARG A 253 -1.16 11.37 -19.87
CA ARG A 253 -1.63 10.76 -21.12
C ARG A 253 -3.04 11.21 -21.50
N LEU A 254 -3.94 11.31 -20.53
CA LEU A 254 -5.33 11.73 -20.76
C LEU A 254 -5.43 13.22 -21.09
N GLU A 255 -4.48 14.03 -20.61
CA GLU A 255 -4.42 15.47 -20.94
C GLU A 255 -3.86 15.76 -22.34
N GLU A 256 -3.27 14.79 -23.05
CA GLU A 256 -2.82 15.00 -24.42
C GLU A 256 -3.96 15.50 -25.32
N PRO A 257 -3.66 16.33 -26.32
CA PRO A 257 -4.66 16.91 -27.23
C PRO A 257 -5.58 15.88 -27.90
N ARG A 258 -5.10 14.65 -28.05
CA ARG A 258 -5.85 13.51 -28.60
C ARG A 258 -7.07 13.14 -27.73
N PHE A 259 -6.97 13.26 -26.43
CA PHE A 259 -8.04 12.91 -25.50
C PHE A 259 -8.66 14.15 -24.85
N GLY A 260 -7.85 15.16 -24.50
CA GLY A 260 -8.30 16.42 -23.92
C GLY A 260 -9.07 16.25 -22.60
N LEU A 261 -8.74 15.19 -21.82
CA LEU A 261 -9.44 14.83 -20.60
C LEU A 261 -8.69 15.34 -19.38
N GLY A 262 -9.43 15.88 -18.42
CA GLY A 262 -8.91 16.42 -17.17
C GLY A 262 -8.70 15.38 -16.06
N PRO A 263 -8.32 15.85 -14.85
CA PRO A 263 -8.07 15.01 -13.69
C PRO A 263 -9.30 14.21 -13.24
N GLU A 264 -10.51 14.69 -13.51
CA GLU A 264 -11.76 13.96 -13.19
C GLU A 264 -11.80 12.63 -13.94
N ALA A 265 -11.45 12.64 -15.23
CA ALA A 265 -11.38 11.43 -16.02
C ALA A 265 -10.31 10.48 -15.48
N ALA A 266 -9.10 10.98 -15.19
CA ALA A 266 -8.03 10.19 -14.58
C ALA A 266 -8.46 9.58 -13.24
N GLY A 267 -9.21 10.33 -12.42
CA GLY A 267 -9.80 9.85 -11.18
C GLY A 267 -10.84 8.75 -11.39
N LEU A 268 -11.72 8.86 -12.40
CA LEU A 268 -12.72 7.85 -12.72
C LEU A 268 -12.10 6.52 -13.16
N PHE A 269 -10.95 6.55 -13.82
CA PHE A 269 -10.18 5.35 -14.10
C PHE A 269 -9.80 4.61 -12.80
N GLY A 270 -9.70 5.30 -11.65
CA GLY A 270 -9.51 4.67 -10.34
C GLY A 270 -10.60 3.63 -10.02
N ILE A 271 -11.84 3.83 -10.46
CA ILE A 271 -12.95 2.87 -10.24
C ILE A 271 -12.69 1.56 -10.97
N LEU A 272 -12.03 1.60 -12.14
CA LEU A 272 -11.67 0.39 -12.89
C LEU A 272 -10.69 -0.50 -12.13
N GLY A 273 -9.89 0.08 -11.21
CA GLY A 273 -9.03 -0.65 -10.29
C GLY A 273 -9.81 -1.59 -9.34
N ALA A 274 -11.15 -1.45 -9.24
CA ALA A 274 -12.00 -2.41 -8.53
C ALA A 274 -11.87 -3.84 -9.09
N ALA A 275 -11.50 -3.98 -10.37
CA ALA A 275 -11.18 -5.28 -10.94
C ALA A 275 -10.06 -5.99 -10.17
N GLY A 276 -9.07 -5.26 -9.66
CA GLY A 276 -8.00 -5.78 -8.80
C GLY A 276 -8.55 -6.34 -7.47
N VAL A 277 -9.57 -5.70 -6.88
CA VAL A 277 -10.19 -6.19 -5.64
C VAL A 277 -10.86 -7.55 -5.88
N LEU A 278 -11.53 -7.72 -7.02
CA LEU A 278 -12.16 -9.00 -7.41
C LEU A 278 -11.13 -10.08 -7.72
N ALA A 279 -9.90 -9.71 -8.05
CA ALA A 279 -8.84 -10.69 -8.32
C ALA A 279 -8.48 -11.54 -7.10
N ALA A 280 -8.51 -10.98 -5.89
CA ALA A 280 -8.04 -11.66 -4.69
C ALA A 280 -8.79 -12.98 -4.40
N PRO A 281 -10.14 -13.04 -4.35
CA PRO A 281 -10.86 -14.30 -4.12
C PRO A 281 -10.77 -15.26 -5.30
N ILE A 282 -10.62 -14.78 -6.53
CA ILE A 282 -10.47 -15.62 -7.73
C ILE A 282 -9.08 -16.24 -7.74
N ALA A 283 -8.04 -15.42 -7.54
CA ALA A 283 -6.66 -15.87 -7.47
C ALA A 283 -6.44 -16.86 -6.33
N GLY A 284 -7.02 -16.60 -5.15
CA GLY A 284 -6.98 -17.50 -3.99
C GLY A 284 -7.54 -18.89 -4.36
N ARG A 285 -8.75 -18.96 -4.91
CA ARG A 285 -9.36 -20.23 -5.32
C ARG A 285 -8.57 -21.00 -6.39
N ILE A 286 -7.94 -20.28 -7.32
CA ILE A 286 -7.08 -20.91 -8.33
C ILE A 286 -5.76 -21.37 -7.68
N ALA A 287 -5.20 -20.59 -6.78
CA ALA A 287 -3.97 -20.93 -6.06
C ALA A 287 -4.16 -22.17 -5.18
N ASP A 288 -5.31 -22.30 -4.51
CA ASP A 288 -5.65 -23.47 -3.68
C ASP A 288 -5.76 -24.75 -4.53
N ARG A 289 -6.32 -24.63 -5.75
CA ARG A 289 -6.53 -25.81 -6.63
C ARG A 289 -5.32 -26.15 -7.49
N ARG A 290 -4.58 -25.16 -7.99
CA ARG A 290 -3.53 -25.34 -9.00
C ARG A 290 -2.14 -24.87 -8.53
N GLY A 291 -2.04 -24.39 -7.29
CA GLY A 291 -0.84 -23.85 -6.70
C GLY A 291 -0.58 -22.37 -7.04
N PRO A 292 -0.01 -21.59 -6.12
CA PRO A 292 0.18 -20.15 -6.27
C PRO A 292 1.13 -19.79 -7.43
N ARG A 293 2.10 -20.65 -7.75
CA ARG A 293 3.04 -20.40 -8.86
C ARG A 293 2.36 -20.27 -10.22
N ARG A 294 1.32 -21.08 -10.50
CA ARG A 294 0.59 -21.00 -11.77
C ARG A 294 -0.16 -19.69 -11.91
N VAL A 295 -0.72 -19.19 -10.80
CA VAL A 295 -1.38 -17.88 -10.76
C VAL A 295 -0.38 -16.78 -11.07
N ILE A 296 0.82 -16.82 -10.47
CA ILE A 296 1.87 -15.81 -10.67
C ILE A 296 2.35 -15.79 -12.13
N VAL A 297 2.55 -16.96 -12.75
CA VAL A 297 2.92 -17.06 -14.17
C VAL A 297 1.82 -16.48 -15.06
N MET A 298 0.57 -16.88 -14.83
CA MET A 298 -0.58 -16.37 -15.59
C MET A 298 -0.72 -14.84 -15.41
N ALA A 299 -0.55 -14.34 -14.20
CA ALA A 299 -0.56 -12.91 -13.92
C ALA A 299 0.55 -12.18 -14.67
N SER A 300 1.76 -12.72 -14.73
CA SER A 300 2.87 -12.11 -15.48
C SER A 300 2.58 -12.03 -16.98
N VAL A 301 1.98 -13.08 -17.55
CA VAL A 301 1.57 -13.08 -18.96
C VAL A 301 0.42 -12.10 -19.22
N LEU A 302 -0.57 -12.02 -18.33
CA LEU A 302 -1.67 -11.05 -18.43
C LEU A 302 -1.17 -9.61 -18.32
N THR A 303 -0.19 -9.34 -17.46
CA THR A 303 0.43 -8.01 -17.36
C THR A 303 1.16 -7.64 -18.65
N LEU A 304 1.90 -8.57 -19.25
CA LEU A 304 2.52 -8.33 -20.56
C LEU A 304 1.45 -8.08 -21.65
N ALA A 305 0.37 -8.88 -21.66
CA ALA A 305 -0.73 -8.68 -22.60
C ALA A 305 -1.40 -7.30 -22.43
N SER A 306 -1.60 -6.82 -21.19
CA SER A 306 -2.14 -5.48 -20.94
C SER A 306 -1.27 -4.37 -21.51
N TRP A 307 0.07 -4.48 -21.39
CA TRP A 307 0.99 -3.52 -21.96
C TRP A 307 1.05 -3.56 -23.49
N LEU A 308 0.85 -4.72 -24.10
CA LEU A 308 0.65 -4.83 -25.55
C LEU A 308 -0.66 -4.16 -25.98
N VAL A 309 -1.73 -4.30 -25.20
CA VAL A 309 -2.99 -3.57 -25.45
C VAL A 309 -2.76 -2.06 -25.38
N PHE A 310 -2.05 -1.53 -24.37
CA PHE A 310 -1.72 -0.11 -24.25
C PHE A 310 -0.89 0.42 -25.44
N ALA A 311 0.00 -0.41 -25.98
CA ALA A 311 0.84 -0.04 -27.11
C ALA A 311 0.06 -0.02 -28.44
N LEU A 312 -0.75 -1.06 -28.67
CA LEU A 312 -1.39 -1.32 -29.96
C LEU A 312 -2.78 -0.66 -30.07
N TRP A 313 -3.54 -0.61 -28.98
CA TRP A 313 -4.89 -0.05 -28.98
C TRP A 313 -4.95 1.27 -28.20
N GLN A 314 -4.46 2.33 -28.86
CA GLN A 314 -4.27 3.66 -28.26
C GLN A 314 -5.58 4.48 -28.22
N SER A 315 -6.65 3.93 -27.67
CA SER A 315 -7.92 4.61 -27.43
C SER A 315 -8.32 4.52 -25.94
N ILE A 316 -9.34 5.25 -25.54
CA ILE A 316 -9.90 5.15 -24.17
C ILE A 316 -10.33 3.71 -23.88
N ALA A 317 -10.97 3.04 -24.85
CA ALA A 317 -11.37 1.64 -24.68
C ALA A 317 -10.16 0.70 -24.46
N GLY A 318 -9.06 0.90 -25.18
CA GLY A 318 -7.81 0.18 -24.97
C GLY A 318 -7.20 0.45 -23.60
N LEU A 319 -7.23 1.70 -23.11
CA LEU A 319 -6.80 2.03 -21.75
C LEU A 319 -7.68 1.31 -20.70
N VAL A 320 -9.01 1.30 -20.86
CA VAL A 320 -9.95 0.64 -19.96
C VAL A 320 -9.69 -0.87 -19.89
N VAL A 321 -9.60 -1.53 -21.04
CA VAL A 321 -9.33 -2.99 -21.10
C VAL A 321 -7.97 -3.31 -20.50
N GLY A 322 -6.95 -2.55 -20.87
CA GLY A 322 -5.60 -2.74 -20.35
C GLY A 322 -5.51 -2.60 -18.84
N ILE A 323 -6.16 -1.56 -18.25
CA ILE A 323 -6.19 -1.35 -16.79
C ILE A 323 -6.86 -2.52 -16.08
N VAL A 324 -8.04 -2.94 -16.52
CA VAL A 324 -8.80 -4.02 -15.89
C VAL A 324 -7.95 -5.30 -15.85
N VAL A 325 -7.29 -5.62 -16.97
CA VAL A 325 -6.41 -6.79 -17.06
C VAL A 325 -5.16 -6.63 -16.19
N MET A 326 -4.53 -5.46 -16.22
CA MET A 326 -3.31 -5.18 -15.45
C MET A 326 -3.57 -5.23 -13.95
N ASP A 327 -4.58 -4.51 -13.46
CA ASP A 327 -4.87 -4.43 -12.02
C ASP A 327 -5.29 -5.79 -11.47
N PHE A 328 -6.09 -6.55 -12.25
CA PHE A 328 -6.41 -7.94 -11.91
C PHE A 328 -5.14 -8.80 -11.80
N ALA A 329 -4.25 -8.73 -12.79
CA ALA A 329 -3.04 -9.53 -12.84
C ALA A 329 -2.06 -9.17 -11.69
N VAL A 330 -1.81 -7.88 -11.46
CA VAL A 330 -0.92 -7.40 -10.40
C VAL A 330 -1.41 -7.85 -9.02
N GLN A 331 -2.70 -7.72 -8.76
CA GLN A 331 -3.30 -8.12 -7.48
C GLN A 331 -3.30 -9.64 -7.30
N ALA A 332 -3.60 -10.41 -8.35
CA ALA A 332 -3.53 -11.86 -8.33
C ALA A 332 -2.10 -12.36 -8.02
N SER A 333 -1.09 -11.73 -8.64
CA SER A 333 0.31 -11.99 -8.35
C SER A 333 0.66 -11.66 -6.90
N GLN A 334 0.23 -10.51 -6.39
CA GLN A 334 0.52 -10.07 -5.04
C GLN A 334 -0.01 -11.04 -3.99
N VAL A 335 -1.29 -11.41 -4.08
CA VAL A 335 -1.93 -12.36 -3.14
C VAL A 335 -1.23 -13.71 -3.17
N SER A 336 -0.90 -14.20 -4.37
CA SER A 336 -0.22 -15.49 -4.55
C SER A 336 1.23 -15.47 -4.02
N ASN A 337 1.97 -14.38 -4.21
CA ASN A 337 3.30 -14.21 -3.65
C ASN A 337 3.24 -14.11 -2.11
N GLN A 338 2.26 -13.37 -1.56
CA GLN A 338 2.07 -13.26 -0.11
C GLN A 338 1.76 -14.62 0.52
N SER A 339 0.96 -15.48 -0.12
CA SER A 339 0.71 -16.83 0.39
C SER A 339 1.99 -17.67 0.49
N ILE A 340 2.91 -17.53 -0.48
CA ILE A 340 4.22 -18.20 -0.45
C ILE A 340 5.09 -17.68 0.69
N ILE A 341 5.23 -16.36 0.82
CA ILE A 341 6.15 -15.78 1.80
C ILE A 341 5.66 -15.95 3.23
N TYR A 342 4.35 -15.96 3.47
CA TYR A 342 3.78 -16.15 4.82
C TYR A 342 3.93 -17.58 5.34
N ALA A 343 4.17 -18.56 4.46
CA ALA A 343 4.46 -19.94 4.83
C ALA A 343 5.92 -20.16 5.23
N LEU A 344 6.84 -19.22 4.95
CA LEU A 344 8.28 -19.40 5.20
C LEU A 344 8.62 -19.47 6.69
N ARG A 345 8.06 -18.55 7.49
CA ARG A 345 8.27 -18.48 8.94
C ARG A 345 7.06 -17.80 9.61
N PRO A 346 6.16 -18.58 10.25
CA PRO A 346 4.93 -18.04 10.86
C PRO A 346 5.18 -16.94 11.90
N GLU A 347 6.25 -17.06 12.71
CA GLU A 347 6.60 -16.12 13.77
C GLU A 347 7.15 -14.79 13.24
N ALA A 348 7.66 -14.78 12.00
CA ALA A 348 8.25 -13.61 11.35
C ALA A 348 7.41 -13.03 10.22
N ARG A 349 6.14 -13.43 10.06
CA ARG A 349 5.26 -13.00 8.94
C ARG A 349 5.23 -11.49 8.75
N SER A 350 5.10 -10.73 9.83
CA SER A 350 5.08 -9.25 9.75
C SER A 350 6.39 -8.71 9.19
N ARG A 351 7.53 -9.18 9.68
CA ARG A 351 8.86 -8.74 9.23
C ARG A 351 9.14 -9.17 7.78
N ILE A 352 8.75 -10.39 7.41
CA ILE A 352 8.86 -10.88 6.02
C ILE A 352 8.02 -10.01 5.08
N ASN A 353 6.78 -9.68 5.48
CA ASN A 353 5.92 -8.79 4.69
C ASN A 353 6.51 -7.37 4.59
N THR A 354 7.10 -6.85 5.67
CA THR A 354 7.76 -5.54 5.66
C THR A 354 8.88 -5.49 4.62
N VAL A 355 9.76 -6.50 4.60
CA VAL A 355 10.85 -6.59 3.59
C VAL A 355 10.28 -6.68 2.18
N TYR A 356 9.30 -7.58 1.96
CA TYR A 356 8.66 -7.77 0.67
C TYR A 356 8.01 -6.48 0.14
N MET A 357 7.21 -5.80 0.96
CA MET A 357 6.52 -4.58 0.60
C MET A 357 7.48 -3.41 0.39
N ALA A 358 8.51 -3.27 1.24
CA ALA A 358 9.49 -2.19 1.10
C ALA A 358 10.24 -2.29 -0.24
N ILE A 359 10.70 -3.48 -0.61
CA ILE A 359 11.39 -3.71 -1.89
C ILE A 359 10.44 -3.46 -3.07
N MET A 360 9.18 -3.89 -2.96
CA MET A 360 8.16 -3.63 -3.97
C MET A 360 7.94 -2.12 -4.18
N PHE A 361 7.81 -1.33 -3.10
CA PHE A 361 7.61 0.12 -3.21
C PHE A 361 8.87 0.86 -3.67
N LEU A 362 10.08 0.39 -3.31
CA LEU A 362 11.33 0.91 -3.89
C LEU A 362 11.39 0.71 -5.41
N ALA A 363 11.00 -0.48 -5.88
CA ALA A 363 10.91 -0.74 -7.31
C ALA A 363 9.83 0.11 -7.98
N GLY A 364 8.65 0.27 -7.34
CA GLY A 364 7.59 1.16 -7.80
C GLY A 364 8.08 2.60 -7.94
N ALA A 365 8.80 3.12 -6.96
CA ALA A 365 9.40 4.46 -7.00
C ALA A 365 10.40 4.59 -8.17
N ALA A 366 11.32 3.63 -8.33
CA ALA A 366 12.28 3.63 -9.42
C ALA A 366 11.60 3.59 -10.79
N CYS A 367 10.59 2.71 -10.96
CA CYS A 367 9.84 2.60 -12.20
C CYS A 367 8.97 3.85 -12.48
N SER A 368 8.36 4.46 -11.45
CA SER A 368 7.62 5.71 -11.56
C SER A 368 8.54 6.86 -12.00
N GLY A 369 9.72 7.01 -11.38
CA GLY A 369 10.70 8.04 -11.78
C GLY A 369 11.23 7.83 -13.18
N THR A 370 11.55 6.59 -13.57
CA THR A 370 11.95 6.24 -14.92
C THR A 370 10.84 6.54 -15.93
N ALA A 371 9.57 6.22 -15.59
CA ALA A 371 8.43 6.50 -16.45
C ALA A 371 8.25 8.00 -16.69
N THR A 372 8.42 8.82 -15.66
CA THR A 372 8.38 10.28 -15.76
C THR A 372 9.48 10.81 -16.69
N ALA A 373 10.73 10.34 -16.53
CA ALA A 373 11.84 10.74 -17.41
C ALA A 373 11.60 10.31 -18.86
N VAL A 374 11.14 9.07 -19.06
CA VAL A 374 10.83 8.52 -20.39
C VAL A 374 9.65 9.27 -21.04
N TRP A 375 8.64 9.65 -20.26
CA TRP A 375 7.50 10.42 -20.76
C TRP A 375 7.93 11.77 -21.36
N HIS A 376 8.77 12.52 -20.66
CA HIS A 376 9.25 13.81 -21.15
C HIS A 376 10.16 13.71 -22.37
N GLY A 377 10.88 12.59 -22.55
CA GLY A 377 11.78 12.38 -23.70
C GLY A 377 11.11 11.74 -24.92
N TRP A 378 10.27 10.74 -24.70
CA TRP A 378 9.71 9.88 -25.78
C TRP A 378 8.19 9.69 -25.73
N GLY A 379 7.50 10.40 -24.84
CA GLY A 379 6.04 10.34 -24.69
C GLY A 379 5.53 8.93 -24.40
N TRP A 380 4.29 8.68 -24.84
CA TRP A 380 3.59 7.41 -24.60
C TRP A 380 4.29 6.19 -25.21
N SER A 381 4.90 6.35 -26.37
CA SER A 381 5.64 5.26 -27.04
C SER A 381 6.82 4.76 -26.18
N GLY A 382 7.59 5.67 -25.60
CA GLY A 382 8.66 5.30 -24.68
C GLY A 382 8.11 4.62 -23.42
N VAL A 383 7.03 5.11 -22.85
CA VAL A 383 6.40 4.52 -21.67
C VAL A 383 5.89 3.11 -21.94
N THR A 384 5.28 2.85 -23.11
CA THR A 384 4.83 1.50 -23.47
C THR A 384 5.98 0.54 -23.70
N VAL A 385 7.08 1.00 -24.32
CA VAL A 385 8.32 0.19 -24.46
C VAL A 385 8.89 -0.17 -23.08
N LEU A 386 8.95 0.79 -22.15
CA LEU A 386 9.40 0.55 -20.77
C LEU A 386 8.51 -0.48 -20.08
N GLY A 387 7.18 -0.32 -20.16
CA GLY A 387 6.23 -1.24 -19.55
C GLY A 387 6.32 -2.66 -20.12
N ILE A 388 6.47 -2.80 -21.44
CA ILE A 388 6.68 -4.09 -22.10
C ILE A 388 8.00 -4.73 -21.63
N ALA A 389 9.10 -3.96 -21.61
CA ALA A 389 10.41 -4.48 -21.20
C ALA A 389 10.39 -5.02 -19.75
N ILE A 390 9.80 -4.28 -18.81
CA ILE A 390 9.65 -4.73 -17.42
C ILE A 390 8.73 -5.96 -17.34
N SER A 391 7.64 -5.99 -18.12
CA SER A 391 6.72 -7.14 -18.15
C SER A 391 7.38 -8.40 -18.71
N VAL A 392 8.19 -8.27 -19.78
CA VAL A 392 8.99 -9.37 -20.34
C VAL A 392 9.98 -9.89 -19.29
N LEU A 393 10.67 -8.99 -18.56
CA LEU A 393 11.53 -9.39 -17.45
C LEU A 393 10.77 -10.17 -16.39
N GLY A 394 9.55 -9.71 -16.03
CA GLY A 394 8.66 -10.41 -15.08
C GLY A 394 8.29 -11.83 -15.53
N VAL A 395 8.01 -12.04 -16.83
CA VAL A 395 7.77 -13.36 -17.42
C VAL A 395 9.05 -14.20 -17.44
N ALA A 396 10.18 -13.63 -17.84
CA ALA A 396 11.47 -14.32 -17.90
C ALA A 396 11.92 -14.85 -16.53
N LEU A 397 11.70 -14.09 -15.46
CA LEU A 397 11.97 -14.51 -14.09
C LEU A 397 11.18 -15.75 -13.65
N GLN A 398 10.06 -16.07 -14.33
CA GLN A 398 9.31 -17.31 -14.07
C GLN A 398 9.93 -18.52 -14.79
N GLY A 399 10.56 -18.29 -15.96
CA GLY A 399 11.18 -19.34 -16.77
C GLY A 399 12.56 -19.80 -16.26
N LEU A 400 13.29 -18.96 -15.55
CA LEU A 400 14.67 -19.21 -15.05
C LEU A 400 14.76 -20.34 -13.99
N ARG A 401 13.77 -21.23 -13.88
CA ARG A 401 13.74 -22.40 -13.00
C ARG A 401 13.14 -23.64 -13.65
N ARG A 402 13.99 -24.29 -14.41
CA ARG A 402 13.96 -25.76 -14.55
C ARG A 402 15.34 -26.26 -14.06
N GLY A 403 15.59 -26.13 -12.76
CA GLY A 403 16.75 -26.63 -12.06
C GLY A 403 16.44 -26.74 -10.57
#